data_77abfa51b87033ee08d4e6ceb218e64c
#
_entry.id   77abfa51b87033ee08d4e6ceb218e64c
#
_cell.length_a   1.000
_cell.length_b   1.000
_cell.length_c   1.000
_cell.angle_alpha   90.00
_cell.angle_beta   90.00
_cell.angle_gamma   90.00
#
_symmetry.space_group_name_H-M   'P 1'
#
loop_
_entity.id
_entity.type
_entity.pdbx_description
1 polymer ?
#
loop_
_entity_poly.entity_id
_entity_poly.type
_entity_poly.pdbx_seq_one_letter_code
_entity_poly.pdbx_strand_id
1 'polypeptide(L)'
;MRNAILCAGLLLNLAACNGTDRTSPTAPPSPSPARAAVSGWVWDSAFRPIAGTRIEIVNGSDAGLSTIANSSGQFLLRGNFDAATQINATKEGYIGSSHALGALCASCALYFFLDLTTPPVNIAGDYTLTFAADSTCPDLPDVVRTRTYPATISPATRQNGSASPAFRMTFPGVRLLEGYDYFDIFVAGDYVVFSVDRDEGSALIEQMEPDSYFGIAGFASTSVGTALSNISIPLAGAFEYCKKRTSASLGCAPDATLRCESHSHRLVLKRR
;
A
#
# COMPACT_ATOMS: atom_id res chain seq x y z
N MET A 1 -1.04 -11.88 65.85
CA MET A 1 -1.39 -13.24 66.26
C MET A 1 -0.59 -14.13 65.32
N ARG A 2 0.58 -14.46 65.66
CA ARG A 2 1.15 -15.63 66.37
C ARG A 2 0.42 -16.93 66.05
N ASN A 3 1.03 -17.80 65.28
CA ASN A 3 1.23 -19.21 65.67
C ASN A 3 2.35 -19.84 64.85
N ALA A 4 3.37 -20.24 65.57
CA ALA A 4 4.45 -21.14 65.19
C ALA A 4 4.08 -22.55 65.68
N ILE A 5 4.42 -23.59 64.94
CA ILE A 5 4.58 -24.99 65.37
C ILE A 5 5.64 -25.61 64.43
N LEU A 6 6.85 -25.80 64.81
CA LEU A 6 7.56 -26.85 65.51
C LEU A 6 7.64 -28.21 64.79
N CYS A 7 8.85 -28.49 64.34
CA CYS A 7 9.68 -29.70 64.35
C CYS A 7 9.06 -31.09 64.46
N ALA A 8 9.56 -31.98 63.60
CA ALA A 8 10.08 -33.25 64.04
C ALA A 8 10.99 -33.86 62.97
N GLY A 9 12.22 -34.14 63.33
CA GLY A 9 13.19 -34.82 62.51
C GLY A 9 12.97 -36.33 62.55
N LEU A 10 13.50 -36.99 61.53
CA LEU A 10 13.86 -38.42 61.62
C LEU A 10 15.08 -38.66 60.73
N LEU A 11 16.17 -39.03 61.44
CA LEU A 11 17.41 -39.60 60.91
C LEU A 11 17.20 -41.08 60.57
N LEU A 12 18.02 -41.57 59.65
CA LEU A 12 18.43 -42.95 59.26
C LEU A 12 17.95 -43.37 57.91
N ASN A 13 18.75 -43.71 56.91
CA ASN A 13 19.83 -44.74 56.90
C ASN A 13 20.69 -44.58 55.65
N LEU A 14 21.97 -44.67 55.80
CA LEU A 14 22.94 -44.92 54.76
C LEU A 14 22.78 -46.36 54.23
N ALA A 15 22.46 -46.46 52.92
CA ALA A 15 22.72 -47.70 52.19
C ALA A 15 23.58 -47.31 50.97
N ALA A 16 24.86 -47.67 51.06
CA ALA A 16 25.73 -47.63 49.89
C ALA A 16 25.35 -48.74 48.92
N CYS A 17 24.97 -48.38 47.73
CA CYS A 17 24.95 -49.24 46.56
C CYS A 17 26.00 -48.73 45.58
N ASN A 18 27.14 -49.43 45.53
CA ASN A 18 28.01 -49.44 44.35
C ASN A 18 27.24 -50.05 43.18
N GLY A 19 27.15 -49.37 42.07
CA GLY A 19 26.51 -49.93 40.89
C GLY A 19 26.63 -48.99 39.69
N THR A 20 27.68 -49.15 38.90
CA THR A 20 27.73 -49.14 37.44
C THR A 20 27.06 -47.99 36.66
N ASP A 21 27.88 -47.34 35.88
CA ASP A 21 27.61 -46.63 34.64
C ASP A 21 26.23 -45.97 34.49
N ARG A 22 26.12 -44.78 35.05
CA ARG A 22 25.10 -43.83 34.59
C ARG A 22 25.64 -43.09 33.37
N THR A 23 25.36 -43.61 32.17
CA THR A 23 25.31 -42.75 30.99
C THR A 23 24.32 -41.62 31.30
N SER A 24 24.85 -40.42 31.56
CA SER A 24 24.03 -39.22 31.68
C SER A 24 23.16 -39.10 30.43
N PRO A 25 21.83 -38.95 30.56
CA PRO A 25 21.02 -38.71 29.39
C PRO A 25 21.54 -37.42 28.72
N THR A 26 21.97 -37.56 27.48
CA THR A 26 22.33 -36.41 26.62
C THR A 26 21.17 -35.43 26.67
N ALA A 27 21.40 -34.24 27.22
CA ALA A 27 20.38 -33.19 27.22
C ALA A 27 19.87 -32.99 25.77
N PRO A 28 18.57 -32.88 25.58
CA PRO A 28 18.04 -32.60 24.25
C PRO A 28 18.72 -31.33 23.71
N PRO A 29 19.09 -31.29 22.43
CA PRO A 29 19.74 -30.13 21.85
C PRO A 29 18.89 -28.91 22.15
N SER A 30 19.49 -27.87 22.71
CA SER A 30 18.80 -26.57 22.89
C SER A 30 18.19 -26.14 21.58
N PRO A 31 16.92 -25.71 21.57
CA PRO A 31 16.31 -25.22 20.34
C PRO A 31 17.19 -24.11 19.79
N SER A 32 17.60 -24.25 18.52
CA SER A 32 18.32 -23.18 17.83
C SER A 32 17.50 -21.88 17.97
N PRO A 33 18.16 -20.75 18.28
CA PRO A 33 17.45 -19.48 18.38
C PRO A 33 16.62 -19.27 17.10
N ALA A 34 15.35 -18.94 17.28
CA ALA A 34 14.46 -18.65 16.14
C ALA A 34 15.08 -17.49 15.35
N ARG A 35 15.41 -17.75 14.06
CA ARG A 35 15.91 -16.69 13.18
C ARG A 35 14.84 -15.60 13.06
N ALA A 36 15.26 -14.36 13.13
CA ALA A 36 14.38 -13.22 12.86
C ALA A 36 13.82 -13.32 11.44
N ALA A 37 12.67 -12.72 11.20
CA ALA A 37 12.04 -12.72 9.91
C ALA A 37 11.71 -11.29 9.48
N VAL A 38 12.08 -10.94 8.24
CA VAL A 38 11.70 -9.72 7.57
C VAL A 38 10.73 -10.10 6.44
N SER A 39 9.58 -9.48 6.44
CA SER A 39 8.56 -9.66 5.39
C SER A 39 8.29 -8.36 4.67
N GLY A 40 7.62 -8.43 3.52
CA GLY A 40 7.26 -7.22 2.79
C GLY A 40 6.69 -7.48 1.43
N TRP A 41 6.65 -6.41 0.65
CA TRP A 41 6.08 -6.39 -0.70
C TRP A 41 7.03 -5.72 -1.67
N VAL A 42 6.95 -6.16 -2.90
CA VAL A 42 7.64 -5.54 -4.05
C VAL A 42 6.59 -5.10 -5.05
N TRP A 43 6.57 -3.82 -5.34
CA TRP A 43 5.69 -3.19 -6.33
C TRP A 43 6.47 -2.37 -7.34
N ASP A 44 5.86 -2.16 -8.50
CA ASP A 44 6.34 -1.14 -9.41
C ASP A 44 5.81 0.25 -9.04
N SER A 45 6.19 1.23 -9.83
CA SER A 45 5.76 2.63 -9.65
C SER A 45 4.26 2.86 -9.84
N ALA A 46 3.53 1.92 -10.39
CA ALA A 46 2.07 1.93 -10.53
C ALA A 46 1.36 0.95 -9.57
N PHE A 47 2.04 0.54 -8.48
CA PHE A 47 1.56 -0.38 -7.44
C PHE A 47 1.18 -1.78 -7.95
N ARG A 48 1.70 -2.20 -9.11
CA ARG A 48 1.54 -3.59 -9.54
C ARG A 48 2.54 -4.48 -8.81
N PRO A 49 2.13 -5.64 -8.29
CA PRO A 49 3.04 -6.57 -7.64
C PRO A 49 4.06 -7.14 -8.62
N ILE A 50 5.33 -7.22 -8.22
CA ILE A 50 6.40 -7.75 -9.04
C ILE A 50 6.77 -9.16 -8.57
N ALA A 51 6.15 -10.16 -9.16
CA ALA A 51 6.45 -11.56 -8.91
C ALA A 51 7.88 -11.93 -9.35
N GLY A 52 8.48 -12.88 -8.62
CA GLY A 52 9.81 -13.40 -8.98
C GLY A 52 10.96 -12.42 -8.74
N THR A 53 10.75 -11.33 -8.01
CA THR A 53 11.81 -10.44 -7.55
C THR A 53 12.70 -11.17 -6.56
N ARG A 54 14.03 -11.13 -6.75
CA ARG A 54 15.02 -11.64 -5.81
C ARG A 54 15.25 -10.60 -4.71
N ILE A 55 15.08 -11.03 -3.48
CA ILE A 55 15.35 -10.24 -2.28
C ILE A 55 16.58 -10.87 -1.62
N GLU A 56 17.64 -10.11 -1.45
CA GLU A 56 18.94 -10.63 -1.01
C GLU A 56 19.58 -9.72 0.04
N ILE A 57 20.14 -10.32 1.07
CA ILE A 57 21.01 -9.62 2.01
C ILE A 57 22.36 -9.42 1.33
N VAL A 58 22.74 -8.17 1.08
CA VAL A 58 24.02 -7.85 0.42
C VAL A 58 25.10 -7.41 1.40
N ASN A 59 24.70 -7.07 2.62
CA ASN A 59 25.63 -6.71 3.69
C ASN A 59 25.07 -7.17 5.05
N GLY A 60 25.94 -7.41 6.03
CA GLY A 60 25.60 -7.91 7.36
C GLY A 60 25.97 -9.37 7.56
N SER A 61 25.55 -9.96 8.69
CA SER A 61 25.97 -11.29 9.14
C SER A 61 25.56 -12.43 8.21
N ASP A 62 24.41 -12.31 7.54
CA ASP A 62 23.86 -13.33 6.63
C ASP A 62 23.92 -12.87 5.15
N ALA A 63 24.96 -12.10 4.76
CA ALA A 63 25.16 -11.69 3.38
C ALA A 63 25.13 -12.87 2.41
N GLY A 64 24.41 -12.76 1.28
CA GLY A 64 24.19 -13.82 0.31
C GLY A 64 22.90 -14.62 0.51
N LEU A 65 22.25 -14.51 1.69
CA LEU A 65 20.95 -15.15 1.90
C LEU A 65 19.87 -14.43 1.09
N SER A 66 18.99 -15.19 0.44
CA SER A 66 17.97 -14.61 -0.42
C SER A 66 16.66 -15.39 -0.42
N THR A 67 15.60 -14.72 -0.87
CA THR A 67 14.28 -15.28 -1.14
C THR A 67 13.71 -14.69 -2.44
N ILE A 68 12.60 -15.25 -2.91
CA ILE A 68 11.90 -14.79 -4.11
C ILE A 68 10.49 -14.35 -3.74
N ALA A 69 10.08 -13.19 -4.24
CA ALA A 69 8.72 -12.70 -4.09
C ALA A 69 7.72 -13.57 -4.85
N ASN A 70 6.57 -13.84 -4.23
CA ASN A 70 5.47 -14.63 -4.81
C ASN A 70 4.68 -13.84 -5.88
N SER A 71 3.61 -14.43 -6.40
CA SER A 71 2.75 -13.82 -7.43
C SER A 71 2.08 -12.50 -6.98
N SER A 72 1.92 -12.28 -5.68
CA SER A 72 1.39 -11.04 -5.10
C SER A 72 2.50 -10.05 -4.69
N GLY A 73 3.75 -10.27 -5.12
CA GLY A 73 4.88 -9.45 -4.74
C GLY A 73 5.33 -9.60 -3.29
N GLN A 74 4.74 -10.52 -2.52
CA GLN A 74 5.08 -10.74 -1.11
C GLN A 74 6.34 -11.58 -0.97
N PHE A 75 7.16 -11.25 0.04
CA PHE A 75 8.32 -12.06 0.41
C PHE A 75 8.43 -12.25 1.91
N LEU A 76 9.17 -13.29 2.30
CA LEU A 76 9.58 -13.56 3.66
C LEU A 76 11.05 -14.00 3.63
N LEU A 77 11.92 -13.24 4.29
CA LEU A 77 13.34 -13.51 4.42
C LEU A 77 13.64 -13.81 5.90
N ARG A 78 14.24 -14.99 6.17
CA ARG A 78 14.61 -15.41 7.52
C ARG A 78 16.12 -15.41 7.66
N GLY A 79 16.63 -14.71 8.68
CA GLY A 79 18.07 -14.58 8.86
C GLY A 79 18.43 -13.89 10.17
N ASN A 80 19.75 -13.65 10.33
CA ASN A 80 20.28 -12.82 11.39
C ASN A 80 20.46 -11.42 10.83
N PHE A 81 19.71 -10.48 11.37
CA PHE A 81 19.73 -9.09 10.93
C PHE A 81 20.44 -8.24 11.98
N ASP A 82 21.41 -7.48 11.57
CA ASP A 82 22.18 -6.55 12.38
C ASP A 82 22.10 -5.11 11.83
N ALA A 83 22.74 -4.17 12.49
CA ALA A 83 22.72 -2.76 12.10
C ALA A 83 23.39 -2.50 10.73
N ALA A 84 24.25 -3.40 10.25
CA ALA A 84 24.89 -3.31 8.95
C ALA A 84 24.10 -4.00 7.85
N THR A 85 22.99 -4.65 8.18
CA THR A 85 22.20 -5.42 7.22
C THR A 85 21.58 -4.50 6.18
N GLN A 86 21.90 -4.79 4.92
CA GLN A 86 21.34 -4.15 3.74
C GLN A 86 20.67 -5.20 2.87
N ILE A 87 19.45 -4.92 2.44
CA ILE A 87 18.64 -5.82 1.61
C ILE A 87 18.39 -5.16 0.27
N ASN A 88 18.68 -5.91 -0.81
CA ASN A 88 18.42 -5.48 -2.18
C ASN A 88 17.24 -6.28 -2.76
N ALA A 89 16.42 -5.58 -3.53
CA ALA A 89 15.42 -6.16 -4.41
C ALA A 89 15.85 -5.99 -5.87
N THR A 90 15.92 -7.10 -6.62
CA THR A 90 16.36 -7.07 -8.02
C THR A 90 15.44 -7.92 -8.90
N LYS A 91 15.13 -7.40 -10.09
CA LYS A 91 14.31 -8.08 -11.11
C LYS A 91 14.77 -7.63 -12.49
N GLU A 92 14.84 -8.58 -13.43
CA GLU A 92 15.10 -8.25 -14.83
C GLU A 92 14.04 -7.29 -15.40
N GLY A 93 14.46 -6.27 -16.13
CA GLY A 93 13.60 -5.21 -16.67
C GLY A 93 13.28 -4.08 -15.68
N TYR A 94 13.83 -4.14 -14.47
CA TYR A 94 13.63 -3.13 -13.43
C TYR A 94 14.95 -2.59 -12.88
N ILE A 95 14.91 -1.37 -12.42
CA ILE A 95 15.99 -0.74 -11.66
C ILE A 95 15.90 -1.28 -10.22
N GLY A 96 16.96 -1.90 -9.72
CA GLY A 96 16.99 -2.47 -8.37
C GLY A 96 16.85 -1.40 -7.28
N SER A 97 16.32 -1.81 -6.14
CA SER A 97 16.13 -0.97 -4.95
C SER A 97 16.82 -1.58 -3.73
N SER A 98 17.27 -0.74 -2.81
CA SER A 98 18.02 -1.17 -1.62
C SER A 98 17.50 -0.49 -0.35
N HIS A 99 17.42 -1.26 0.73
CA HIS A 99 17.06 -0.78 2.07
C HIS A 99 18.10 -1.22 3.11
N ALA A 100 18.52 -0.27 3.96
CA ALA A 100 19.28 -0.58 5.18
C ALA A 100 18.28 -0.83 6.31
N LEU A 101 18.41 -1.97 7.00
CA LEU A 101 17.46 -2.33 8.07
C LEU A 101 17.65 -1.52 9.36
N GLY A 102 18.86 -1.07 9.67
CA GLY A 102 19.14 -0.43 10.95
C GLY A 102 18.92 -1.35 12.17
N ALA A 103 19.23 -0.86 13.36
CA ALA A 103 19.25 -1.65 14.60
C ALA A 103 17.86 -2.09 15.15
N LEU A 104 16.74 -1.65 14.60
CA LEU A 104 15.43 -1.76 15.23
C LEU A 104 14.41 -2.66 14.51
N CYS A 105 14.82 -3.36 13.43
CA CYS A 105 13.86 -4.04 12.56
C CYS A 105 13.91 -5.57 12.63
N ALA A 106 13.73 -6.19 13.81
CA ALA A 106 13.61 -7.66 13.91
C ALA A 106 12.28 -8.21 13.30
N SER A 107 11.30 -7.36 13.03
CA SER A 107 9.98 -7.75 12.45
C SER A 107 9.34 -6.63 11.62
N CYS A 108 10.14 -5.89 10.83
CA CYS A 108 9.61 -4.82 9.98
C CYS A 108 8.99 -5.38 8.70
N ALA A 109 7.90 -4.77 8.27
CA ALA A 109 7.43 -4.88 6.89
C ALA A 109 8.24 -3.93 5.99
N LEU A 110 8.88 -4.46 4.96
CA LEU A 110 9.61 -3.68 3.96
C LEU A 110 8.78 -3.52 2.68
N TYR A 111 8.87 -2.35 2.09
CA TYR A 111 8.23 -2.03 0.83
C TYR A 111 9.29 -1.64 -0.19
N PHE A 112 9.46 -2.45 -1.23
CA PHE A 112 10.33 -2.13 -2.35
C PHE A 112 9.49 -1.61 -3.51
N PHE A 113 9.85 -0.45 -4.01
CA PHE A 113 9.33 0.08 -5.27
C PHE A 113 10.45 0.01 -6.31
N LEU A 114 10.21 -0.73 -7.39
CA LEU A 114 11.16 -0.85 -8.48
C LEU A 114 10.60 -0.15 -9.73
N ASP A 115 11.43 0.68 -10.32
CA ASP A 115 11.09 1.37 -11.55
C ASP A 115 11.44 0.50 -12.75
N LEU A 116 10.61 0.52 -13.79
CA LEU A 116 10.95 -0.11 -15.06
C LEU A 116 12.20 0.55 -15.67
N THR A 117 13.05 -0.22 -16.33
CA THR A 117 14.15 0.32 -17.12
C THR A 117 13.65 1.08 -18.35
N THR A 118 12.43 0.77 -18.82
CA THR A 118 11.75 1.51 -19.89
C THR A 118 11.21 2.83 -19.33
N PRO A 119 11.51 3.97 -19.96
CA PRO A 119 10.98 5.26 -19.52
C PRO A 119 9.45 5.26 -19.48
N PRO A 120 8.83 5.89 -18.47
CA PRO A 120 7.39 6.02 -18.39
C PRO A 120 6.84 6.96 -19.47
N VAL A 121 5.62 6.70 -19.92
CA VAL A 121 4.91 7.58 -20.84
C VAL A 121 4.68 8.96 -20.21
N ASN A 122 4.86 10.02 -20.99
CA ASN A 122 4.56 11.39 -20.56
C ASN A 122 3.09 11.70 -20.84
N ILE A 123 2.31 11.84 -19.75
CA ILE A 123 0.89 12.14 -19.79
C ILE A 123 0.58 13.60 -19.43
N ALA A 124 1.58 14.46 -19.22
CA ALA A 124 1.35 15.86 -18.88
C ALA A 124 0.57 16.60 -19.99
N GLY A 125 -0.30 17.51 -19.60
CA GLY A 125 -1.08 18.31 -20.53
C GLY A 125 -2.46 18.68 -19.99
N ASP A 126 -3.24 19.35 -20.86
CA ASP A 126 -4.60 19.78 -20.58
C ASP A 126 -5.63 18.81 -21.17
N TYR A 127 -6.65 18.52 -20.38
CA TYR A 127 -7.66 17.52 -20.68
C TYR A 127 -9.06 18.00 -20.31
N THR A 128 -10.05 17.33 -20.90
CA THR A 128 -11.42 17.28 -20.39
C THR A 128 -11.59 15.92 -19.72
N LEU A 129 -11.87 15.91 -18.42
CA LEU A 129 -12.17 14.71 -17.64
C LEU A 129 -13.67 14.60 -17.44
N THR A 130 -14.23 13.43 -17.71
CA THR A 130 -15.62 13.11 -17.42
C THR A 130 -15.68 11.87 -16.53
N PHE A 131 -16.37 12.00 -15.41
CA PHE A 131 -16.81 10.87 -14.61
C PHE A 131 -18.26 10.56 -14.96
N ALA A 132 -18.58 9.29 -15.17
CA ALA A 132 -19.94 8.82 -15.40
C ALA A 132 -20.26 7.67 -14.45
N ALA A 133 -21.36 7.80 -13.72
CA ALA A 133 -21.86 6.75 -12.85
C ALA A 133 -22.30 5.54 -13.68
N ASP A 134 -22.17 4.36 -13.08
CA ASP A 134 -22.73 3.12 -13.63
C ASP A 134 -24.26 3.24 -13.74
N SER A 135 -24.83 2.62 -14.76
CA SER A 135 -26.27 2.54 -14.97
C SER A 135 -27.03 1.84 -13.84
N THR A 136 -26.33 1.02 -13.05
CA THR A 136 -26.86 0.36 -11.85
C THR A 136 -27.03 1.28 -10.65
N CYS A 137 -26.75 2.58 -10.79
CA CYS A 137 -26.90 3.62 -9.78
C CYS A 137 -28.13 4.51 -9.99
N PRO A 138 -29.37 3.97 -9.95
CA PRO A 138 -30.59 4.73 -10.29
C PRO A 138 -30.92 5.83 -9.28
N ASP A 139 -30.46 5.69 -8.03
CA ASP A 139 -30.81 6.60 -6.93
C ASP A 139 -29.98 7.90 -6.93
N LEU A 140 -28.88 7.94 -7.70
CA LEU A 140 -28.09 9.14 -7.83
C LEU A 140 -28.87 10.20 -8.66
N PRO A 141 -28.92 11.46 -8.23
CA PRO A 141 -29.51 12.55 -9.02
C PRO A 141 -28.83 12.69 -10.39
N ASP A 142 -29.59 13.02 -11.42
CA ASP A 142 -29.07 13.17 -12.79
C ASP A 142 -27.88 14.15 -12.87
N VAL A 143 -27.93 15.21 -12.06
CA VAL A 143 -26.88 16.24 -11.99
C VAL A 143 -25.51 15.69 -11.59
N VAL A 144 -25.43 14.55 -10.90
CA VAL A 144 -24.17 13.92 -10.46
C VAL A 144 -23.84 12.63 -11.21
N ARG A 145 -24.76 12.08 -12.00
CA ARG A 145 -24.49 10.86 -12.78
C ARG A 145 -23.40 11.07 -13.84
N THR A 146 -23.27 12.30 -14.34
CA THR A 146 -22.19 12.64 -15.26
C THR A 146 -21.62 14.01 -14.89
N ARG A 147 -20.35 14.04 -14.54
CA ARG A 147 -19.62 15.26 -14.20
C ARG A 147 -18.44 15.45 -15.13
N THR A 148 -18.30 16.64 -15.69
CA THR A 148 -17.23 16.97 -16.64
C THR A 148 -16.45 18.18 -16.16
N TYR A 149 -15.14 18.09 -16.18
CA TYR A 149 -14.22 19.07 -15.65
C TYR A 149 -13.12 19.41 -16.65
N PRO A 150 -12.68 20.68 -16.69
CA PRO A 150 -11.35 20.99 -17.19
C PRO A 150 -10.33 20.38 -16.22
N ALA A 151 -9.30 19.72 -16.75
CA ALA A 151 -8.27 19.09 -15.94
C ALA A 151 -6.89 19.38 -16.53
N THR A 152 -5.90 19.54 -15.65
CA THR A 152 -4.49 19.69 -16.02
C THR A 152 -3.69 18.62 -15.33
N ILE A 153 -2.94 17.82 -16.08
CA ILE A 153 -1.99 16.83 -15.55
C ILE A 153 -0.58 17.44 -15.60
N SER A 154 0.06 17.51 -14.44
CA SER A 154 1.43 18.03 -14.31
C SER A 154 2.32 17.02 -13.56
N PRO A 155 3.66 17.03 -13.81
CA PRO A 155 4.59 16.24 -13.02
C PRO A 155 4.49 16.59 -11.52
N ALA A 156 4.59 15.59 -10.66
CA ALA A 156 4.61 15.74 -9.22
C ALA A 156 5.78 14.96 -8.62
N THR A 157 6.28 15.41 -7.48
CA THR A 157 7.34 14.71 -6.75
C THR A 157 6.71 13.69 -5.81
N ARG A 158 7.20 12.45 -5.84
CA ARG A 158 6.80 11.42 -4.87
C ARG A 158 7.46 11.68 -3.51
N GLN A 159 6.70 11.53 -2.45
CA GLN A 159 7.23 11.65 -1.08
C GLN A 159 7.96 10.39 -0.59
N ASN A 160 7.82 9.25 -1.26
CA ASN A 160 8.37 7.95 -0.85
C ASN A 160 9.77 7.64 -1.38
N GLY A 161 10.46 8.62 -1.97
CA GLY A 161 11.83 8.44 -2.48
C GLY A 161 11.95 7.63 -3.78
N SER A 162 10.84 7.21 -4.41
CA SER A 162 10.86 6.60 -5.73
C SER A 162 11.27 7.63 -6.79
N ALA A 163 12.17 7.25 -7.69
CA ALA A 163 12.61 8.08 -8.81
C ALA A 163 11.57 8.20 -9.93
N SER A 164 10.53 7.36 -9.90
CA SER A 164 9.50 7.36 -10.94
C SER A 164 8.64 8.60 -10.90
N PRO A 165 8.34 9.19 -12.06
CA PRO A 165 7.47 10.34 -12.15
C PRO A 165 6.08 9.96 -11.63
N ALA A 166 5.63 10.68 -10.63
CA ALA A 166 4.23 10.81 -10.32
C ALA A 166 3.68 11.99 -11.09
N PHE A 167 2.40 11.96 -11.36
CA PHE A 167 1.69 13.08 -11.92
C PHE A 167 0.55 13.44 -11.00
N ARG A 168 0.14 14.70 -11.07
CA ARG A 168 -1.01 15.20 -10.34
C ARG A 168 -2.00 15.80 -11.32
N MET A 169 -3.28 15.44 -11.16
CA MET A 169 -4.37 16.07 -11.88
C MET A 169 -5.03 17.11 -10.99
N THR A 170 -5.16 18.31 -11.51
CA THR A 170 -5.84 19.45 -10.87
C THR A 170 -6.99 19.92 -11.75
N PHE A 171 -7.92 20.72 -11.19
CA PHE A 171 -9.19 21.09 -11.81
C PHE A 171 -9.38 22.62 -11.82
N PRO A 172 -8.78 23.32 -12.80
CA PRO A 172 -8.86 24.78 -12.85
C PRO A 172 -10.31 25.29 -12.92
N GLY A 173 -10.65 26.22 -12.02
CA GLY A 173 -11.96 26.86 -12.00
C GLY A 173 -13.11 26.03 -11.42
N VAL A 174 -12.82 24.83 -10.91
CA VAL A 174 -13.81 23.98 -10.21
C VAL A 174 -13.79 24.29 -8.72
N ARG A 175 -14.96 24.42 -8.09
CA ARG A 175 -15.08 24.65 -6.67
C ARG A 175 -14.95 23.33 -5.89
N LEU A 176 -13.72 22.93 -5.65
CA LEU A 176 -13.39 21.75 -4.84
C LEU A 176 -13.09 22.14 -3.41
N LEU A 177 -13.24 21.20 -2.49
CA LEU A 177 -12.85 21.40 -1.11
C LEU A 177 -11.34 21.31 -0.97
N GLU A 178 -10.77 22.18 -0.14
CA GLU A 178 -9.34 22.18 0.19
C GLU A 178 -8.89 20.80 0.66
N GLY A 179 -7.79 20.30 0.12
CA GLY A 179 -7.29 18.96 0.37
C GLY A 179 -7.93 17.85 -0.46
N TYR A 180 -9.03 18.16 -1.20
CA TYR A 180 -9.76 17.24 -2.11
C TYR A 180 -9.87 17.83 -3.51
N ASP A 181 -8.89 18.61 -3.90
CA ASP A 181 -8.84 19.42 -5.13
C ASP A 181 -7.89 18.86 -6.18
N TYR A 182 -7.31 17.69 -5.93
CA TYR A 182 -6.47 16.98 -6.88
C TYR A 182 -6.49 15.48 -6.60
N PHE A 183 -5.99 14.70 -7.55
CA PHE A 183 -5.62 13.31 -7.33
C PHE A 183 -4.30 12.96 -8.02
N ASP A 184 -3.67 11.91 -7.51
CA ASP A 184 -2.39 11.46 -7.99
C ASP A 184 -2.55 10.43 -9.11
N ILE A 185 -1.62 10.45 -10.06
CA ILE A 185 -1.54 9.50 -11.16
C ILE A 185 -0.16 8.84 -11.10
N PHE A 186 -0.17 7.52 -11.13
CA PHE A 186 1.05 6.72 -11.07
C PHE A 186 1.28 6.05 -12.42
N VAL A 187 2.55 6.02 -12.85
CA VAL A 187 2.91 5.52 -14.17
C VAL A 187 4.06 4.53 -14.07
N ALA A 188 3.94 3.39 -14.76
CA ALA A 188 4.98 2.40 -14.92
C ALA A 188 5.04 1.96 -16.40
N GLY A 189 6.04 2.44 -17.14
CA GLY A 189 6.08 2.28 -18.60
C GLY A 189 4.90 2.96 -19.27
N ASP A 190 4.05 2.20 -19.95
CA ASP A 190 2.80 2.66 -20.56
C ASP A 190 1.55 2.46 -19.68
N TYR A 191 1.71 1.83 -18.52
CA TYR A 191 0.62 1.58 -17.60
C TYR A 191 0.39 2.77 -16.67
N VAL A 192 -0.86 3.22 -16.58
CA VAL A 192 -1.28 4.41 -15.83
C VAL A 192 -2.36 4.03 -14.84
N VAL A 193 -2.21 4.49 -13.59
CA VAL A 193 -3.21 4.35 -12.53
C VAL A 193 -3.66 5.73 -12.09
N PHE A 194 -4.95 5.99 -12.18
CA PHE A 194 -5.62 7.16 -11.63
C PHE A 194 -6.13 6.80 -10.24
N SER A 195 -5.51 7.35 -9.22
CA SER A 195 -5.92 7.15 -7.83
C SER A 195 -6.74 8.35 -7.38
N VAL A 196 -8.05 8.17 -7.38
CA VAL A 196 -9.02 9.16 -6.90
C VAL A 196 -9.30 8.93 -5.41
N ASP A 197 -8.49 8.12 -4.74
CA ASP A 197 -8.61 7.83 -3.31
C ASP A 197 -7.38 8.36 -2.56
N ARG A 198 -7.64 8.97 -1.42
CA ARG A 198 -6.66 9.28 -0.40
C ARG A 198 -7.03 8.50 0.85
N ASP A 199 -6.08 8.17 1.67
CA ASP A 199 -6.11 7.24 2.82
C ASP A 199 -7.33 7.29 3.75
N GLU A 200 -8.28 8.23 3.56
CA GLU A 200 -9.43 8.44 4.45
C GLU A 200 -10.79 8.62 3.73
N GLY A 201 -10.94 8.24 2.46
CA GLY A 201 -12.24 8.33 1.77
C GLY A 201 -12.21 9.12 0.46
N SER A 202 -13.25 9.84 0.11
CA SER A 202 -13.42 10.51 -1.19
C SER A 202 -12.30 11.50 -1.50
N ALA A 203 -11.57 11.28 -2.57
CA ALA A 203 -10.42 12.10 -2.96
C ALA A 203 -10.79 13.36 -3.73
N LEU A 204 -11.96 13.41 -4.35
CA LEU A 204 -12.46 14.58 -5.04
C LEU A 204 -13.83 14.95 -4.45
N ILE A 205 -13.95 16.14 -3.87
CA ILE A 205 -15.20 16.62 -3.33
C ILE A 205 -15.50 18.00 -3.92
N GLU A 206 -16.54 18.05 -4.76
CA GLU A 206 -17.03 19.29 -5.36
C GLU A 206 -18.16 19.88 -4.52
N GLN A 207 -18.07 21.17 -4.24
CA GLN A 207 -19.20 21.95 -3.75
C GLN A 207 -20.02 22.44 -4.93
N MET A 208 -21.16 21.81 -5.19
CA MET A 208 -22.03 22.13 -6.32
C MET A 208 -22.90 23.39 -6.01
N GLU A 209 -23.47 23.42 -4.82
CA GLU A 209 -24.28 24.52 -4.26
C GLU A 209 -23.87 24.75 -2.80
N PRO A 210 -24.34 25.81 -2.12
CA PRO A 210 -23.93 26.07 -0.74
C PRO A 210 -24.08 24.88 0.23
N ASP A 211 -25.10 24.04 -0.01
CA ASP A 211 -25.44 22.91 0.87
C ASP A 211 -25.43 21.56 0.11
N SER A 212 -24.88 21.47 -1.11
CA SER A 212 -24.80 20.23 -1.84
C SER A 212 -23.39 19.92 -2.30
N TYR A 213 -23.02 18.65 -2.19
CA TYR A 213 -21.68 18.15 -2.43
C TYR A 213 -21.76 16.89 -3.29
N PHE A 214 -20.82 16.78 -4.20
CA PHE A 214 -20.54 15.57 -4.97
C PHE A 214 -19.16 15.06 -4.60
N GLY A 215 -19.07 13.78 -4.25
CA GLY A 215 -17.83 13.08 -3.95
C GLY A 215 -17.59 11.94 -4.91
N ILE A 216 -16.33 11.70 -5.23
CA ILE A 216 -15.89 10.52 -5.96
C ILE A 216 -14.63 9.95 -5.34
N ALA A 217 -14.62 8.63 -5.16
CA ALA A 217 -13.46 7.87 -4.71
C ALA A 217 -13.29 6.61 -5.56
N GLY A 218 -12.06 6.16 -5.78
CA GLY A 218 -11.79 4.91 -6.48
C GLY A 218 -10.52 4.90 -7.29
N PHE A 219 -10.35 3.84 -8.05
CA PHE A 219 -9.18 3.60 -8.88
C PHE A 219 -9.60 3.26 -10.31
N ALA A 220 -8.86 3.81 -11.26
CA ALA A 220 -8.97 3.45 -12.66
C ALA A 220 -7.58 3.22 -13.23
N SER A 221 -7.38 2.17 -14.04
CA SER A 221 -6.08 1.86 -14.61
C SER A 221 -6.17 1.29 -16.00
N THR A 222 -5.15 1.59 -16.83
CA THR A 222 -5.06 1.08 -18.21
C THR A 222 -3.65 1.24 -18.75
N SER A 223 -3.32 0.49 -19.82
CA SER A 223 -2.18 0.81 -20.69
C SER A 223 -2.60 1.83 -21.74
N VAL A 224 -1.80 2.87 -21.92
CA VAL A 224 -2.13 4.01 -22.79
C VAL A 224 -1.31 4.09 -24.08
N GLY A 225 -0.40 3.13 -24.30
CA GLY A 225 0.52 3.16 -25.43
C GLY A 225 1.45 4.36 -25.38
N THR A 226 1.75 4.98 -26.52
CA THR A 226 2.72 6.07 -26.63
C THR A 226 2.13 7.46 -26.35
N ALA A 227 0.80 7.60 -26.29
CA ALA A 227 0.14 8.87 -26.06
C ALA A 227 -1.23 8.73 -25.40
N LEU A 228 -1.49 9.58 -24.41
CA LEU A 228 -2.77 9.72 -23.76
C LEU A 228 -3.60 10.75 -24.53
N SER A 229 -4.41 10.31 -25.52
CA SER A 229 -5.21 11.23 -26.35
C SER A 229 -6.70 11.19 -26.01
N ASN A 230 -7.25 9.99 -25.91
CA ASN A 230 -8.67 9.78 -25.59
C ASN A 230 -8.81 8.38 -25.00
N ILE A 231 -9.13 8.31 -23.73
CA ILE A 231 -9.34 7.04 -23.03
C ILE A 231 -10.68 7.01 -22.33
N SER A 232 -11.28 5.82 -22.26
CA SER A 232 -12.46 5.54 -21.44
C SER A 232 -12.21 4.25 -20.70
N ILE A 233 -12.05 4.36 -19.39
CA ILE A 233 -11.67 3.24 -18.52
C ILE A 233 -12.71 3.01 -17.43
N PRO A 234 -12.93 1.76 -17.00
CA PRO A 234 -13.70 1.48 -15.80
C PRO A 234 -13.04 2.13 -14.59
N LEU A 235 -13.86 2.74 -13.74
CA LEU A 235 -13.47 3.24 -12.43
C LEU A 235 -14.16 2.37 -11.37
N ALA A 236 -13.37 1.65 -10.61
CA ALA A 236 -13.83 0.90 -9.45
C ALA A 236 -13.87 1.82 -8.23
N GLY A 237 -15.05 2.08 -7.69
CA GLY A 237 -15.16 3.01 -6.59
C GLY A 237 -16.59 3.44 -6.29
N ALA A 238 -16.74 4.61 -5.69
CA ALA A 238 -18.02 5.15 -5.24
C ALA A 238 -18.27 6.57 -5.77
N PHE A 239 -19.52 6.83 -6.11
CA PHE A 239 -20.07 8.17 -6.31
C PHE A 239 -20.95 8.51 -5.13
N GLU A 240 -20.76 9.69 -4.56
CA GLU A 240 -21.50 10.17 -3.38
C GLU A 240 -22.15 11.52 -3.68
N TYR A 241 -23.37 11.67 -3.21
CA TYR A 241 -24.07 12.95 -3.24
C TYR A 241 -24.75 13.21 -1.91
N CYS A 242 -24.60 14.41 -1.37
CA CYS A 242 -25.30 14.83 -0.18
C CYS A 242 -25.72 16.30 -0.24
N LYS A 243 -26.82 16.63 0.45
CA LYS A 243 -27.34 17.99 0.57
C LYS A 243 -26.89 18.75 1.81
N LYS A 244 -26.31 18.06 2.81
CA LYS A 244 -25.90 18.69 4.04
C LYS A 244 -24.65 18.02 4.59
N ARG A 245 -23.66 18.85 4.87
CA ARG A 245 -22.40 18.41 5.44
C ARG A 245 -22.41 18.61 6.95
N THR A 246 -21.96 17.63 7.74
CA THR A 246 -21.71 17.84 9.16
C THR A 246 -20.36 18.52 9.32
N SER A 247 -20.27 19.47 10.25
CA SER A 247 -19.04 20.21 10.56
C SER A 247 -17.88 19.34 11.10
N ALA A 248 -18.12 18.07 11.39
CA ALA A 248 -17.18 17.17 12.05
C ALA A 248 -16.52 16.14 11.11
N SER A 249 -16.97 15.99 9.87
CA SER A 249 -16.36 15.07 8.90
C SER A 249 -16.18 15.75 7.56
N LEU A 250 -15.08 15.40 6.88
CA LEU A 250 -14.82 15.81 5.50
C LEU A 250 -15.77 15.12 4.49
N GLY A 251 -16.62 14.21 4.97
CA GLY A 251 -17.61 13.47 4.20
C GLY A 251 -19.05 13.93 4.45
N CYS A 252 -19.97 13.38 3.69
CA CYS A 252 -21.41 13.53 3.89
C CYS A 252 -21.88 12.80 5.15
N ALA A 253 -22.91 13.32 5.82
CA ALA A 253 -23.54 12.56 6.90
C ALA A 253 -24.15 11.26 6.33
N PRO A 254 -23.98 10.10 6.99
CA PRO A 254 -24.45 8.82 6.46
C PRO A 254 -25.94 8.78 6.12
N ASP A 255 -26.77 9.48 6.89
CA ASP A 255 -28.21 9.57 6.74
C ASP A 255 -28.66 10.56 5.65
N ALA A 256 -27.74 11.40 5.17
CA ALA A 256 -28.02 12.40 4.13
C ALA A 256 -27.26 12.09 2.82
N THR A 257 -26.58 10.94 2.75
CA THR A 257 -25.72 10.56 1.63
C THR A 257 -26.39 9.54 0.74
N LEU A 258 -26.50 9.85 -0.55
CA LEU A 258 -26.73 8.86 -1.59
C LEU A 258 -25.36 8.39 -2.07
N ARG A 259 -25.07 7.09 -1.89
CA ARG A 259 -23.80 6.47 -2.27
C ARG A 259 -24.07 5.30 -3.21
N CYS A 260 -23.34 5.26 -4.29
CA CYS A 260 -23.35 4.12 -5.20
C CYS A 260 -21.92 3.64 -5.44
N GLU A 261 -21.68 2.37 -5.12
CA GLU A 261 -20.43 1.67 -5.39
C GLU A 261 -20.57 0.80 -6.63
N SER A 262 -19.59 0.85 -7.52
CA SER A 262 -19.51 -0.01 -8.69
C SER A 262 -18.07 -0.17 -9.17
N HIS A 263 -17.77 -1.29 -9.83
CA HIS A 263 -16.54 -1.50 -10.56
C HIS A 263 -16.62 -1.01 -12.03
N SER A 264 -17.75 -0.46 -12.43
CA SER A 264 -18.08 -0.11 -13.82
C SER A 264 -18.47 1.36 -14.03
N HIS A 265 -18.24 2.22 -13.02
CA HIS A 265 -18.22 3.65 -13.29
C HIS A 265 -17.21 3.95 -14.40
N ARG A 266 -17.31 5.09 -15.04
CA ARG A 266 -16.43 5.44 -16.15
C ARG A 266 -15.64 6.69 -15.85
N LEU A 267 -14.35 6.61 -16.13
CA LEU A 267 -13.46 7.76 -16.24
C LEU A 267 -13.14 7.93 -17.73
N VAL A 268 -13.50 9.08 -18.29
CA VAL A 268 -13.20 9.43 -19.68
C VAL A 268 -12.29 10.64 -19.70
N LEU A 269 -11.12 10.50 -20.30
CA LEU A 269 -10.13 11.56 -20.41
C LEU A 269 -9.90 11.86 -21.89
N LYS A 270 -10.11 13.12 -22.28
CA LYS A 270 -9.92 13.62 -23.64
C LYS A 270 -8.93 14.78 -23.62
N ARG A 271 -7.84 14.65 -24.37
CA ARG A 271 -6.84 15.72 -24.49
C ARG A 271 -7.45 16.92 -25.22
N ARG A 272 -7.16 18.12 -24.73
CA ARG A 272 -7.58 19.40 -25.35
C ARG A 272 -6.53 19.95 -26.28
#